data_17a1ed782866018f4143328214ab4bbe
#
_entry.id   17a1ed782866018f4143328214ab4bbe
#
_cell.length_a   1.000
_cell.length_b   1.000
_cell.length_c   1.000
_cell.angle_alpha   90.00
_cell.angle_beta   90.00
_cell.angle_gamma   90.00
#
_symmetry.space_group_name_H-M   'P 1'
#
loop_
_entity.id
_entity.type
_entity.pdbx_description
1 polymer ?
#
loop_
_entity_poly.entity_id
_entity_poly.type
_entity_poly.pdbx_seq_one_letter_code
_entity_poly.pdbx_strand_id
1 'polypeptide(L)'
;RGILNVVAVRAPGFGDRRKAILEDLAVLTAGQVVSTDAGLSLENMEIETLGTARRVIVGKEATTIISDANKEAVFARCEQLRRQLETLDSTYEKEKIQERLAKLSGGVAVIKVGAATETEMKDRKLRLEDAVNATKAAVEEGIVPGGGATLTHISGELLEWARENLFEDELIGA
;
A
#
# COMPACT_ATOMS: atom_id res chain seq x y z
N ARG A 1 1.11 34.36 -3.00
CA ARG A 1 1.64 34.10 -4.33
C ARG A 1 3.15 34.03 -4.22
N GLY A 2 3.69 32.83 -3.98
CA GLY A 2 5.11 32.59 -3.70
C GLY A 2 5.53 32.76 -2.23
N ILE A 3 4.61 33.06 -1.32
CA ILE A 3 4.90 33.20 0.12
C ILE A 3 4.95 31.84 0.81
N LEU A 4 4.15 30.88 0.33
CA LEU A 4 4.10 29.51 0.85
C LEU A 4 4.22 28.51 -0.30
N ASN A 5 5.01 27.47 -0.09
CA ASN A 5 5.06 26.30 -0.97
C ASN A 5 3.91 25.36 -0.57
N VAL A 6 2.83 25.36 -1.35
CA VAL A 6 1.63 24.58 -1.07
C VAL A 6 1.35 23.62 -2.22
N VAL A 7 1.02 22.40 -1.90
CA VAL A 7 0.55 21.38 -2.85
C VAL A 7 -0.78 20.84 -2.35
N ALA A 8 -1.78 20.83 -3.22
CA ALA A 8 -3.06 20.17 -2.97
C ALA A 8 -3.06 18.79 -3.62
N VAL A 9 -3.37 17.77 -2.84
CA VAL A 9 -3.50 16.38 -3.31
C VAL A 9 -4.92 15.88 -3.05
N ARG A 10 -5.41 15.01 -3.94
CA ARG A 10 -6.73 14.39 -3.73
C ARG A 10 -6.64 13.40 -2.57
N ALA A 11 -7.59 13.47 -1.63
CA ALA A 11 -7.69 12.50 -0.55
C ALA A 11 -7.93 11.09 -1.11
N PRO A 12 -7.21 10.06 -0.61
CA PRO A 12 -7.36 8.69 -1.07
C PRO A 12 -8.68 8.07 -0.60
N GLY A 13 -9.22 7.17 -1.42
CA GLY A 13 -10.46 6.45 -1.10
C GLY A 13 -11.74 7.26 -1.29
N PHE A 14 -12.87 6.65 -0.93
CA PHE A 14 -14.22 7.23 -1.04
C PHE A 14 -15.02 6.95 0.22
N GLY A 15 -16.01 7.82 0.52
CA GLY A 15 -16.93 7.65 1.67
C GLY A 15 -16.21 7.48 3.00
N ASP A 16 -16.67 6.56 3.83
CA ASP A 16 -16.12 6.31 5.18
C ASP A 16 -14.67 5.85 5.17
N ARG A 17 -14.24 5.15 4.12
CA ARG A 17 -12.84 4.77 3.95
C ARG A 17 -11.92 5.98 3.81
N ARG A 18 -12.37 7.01 3.09
CA ARG A 18 -11.62 8.27 2.98
C ARG A 18 -11.45 8.91 4.36
N LYS A 19 -12.53 8.95 5.16
CA LYS A 19 -12.47 9.46 6.53
C LYS A 19 -11.46 8.68 7.37
N ALA A 20 -11.53 7.35 7.32
CA ALA A 20 -10.62 6.48 8.07
C ALA A 20 -9.15 6.66 7.68
N ILE A 21 -8.84 6.82 6.39
CA ILE A 21 -7.46 7.07 5.91
C ILE A 21 -6.98 8.46 6.33
N LEU A 22 -7.85 9.48 6.27
CA LEU A 22 -7.51 10.83 6.74
C LEU A 22 -7.26 10.86 8.25
N GLU A 23 -8.05 10.12 9.05
CA GLU A 23 -7.79 9.94 10.48
C GLU A 23 -6.43 9.29 10.74
N ASP A 24 -6.09 8.24 9.99
CA ASP A 24 -4.78 7.58 10.11
C ASP A 24 -3.63 8.55 9.79
N LEU A 25 -3.80 9.42 8.78
CA LEU A 25 -2.84 10.46 8.45
C LEU A 25 -2.75 11.52 9.54
N ALA A 26 -3.87 11.93 10.13
CA ALA A 26 -3.90 12.87 11.25
C ALA A 26 -3.15 12.31 12.47
N VAL A 27 -3.38 11.03 12.82
CA VAL A 27 -2.65 10.34 13.88
C VAL A 27 -1.15 10.30 13.58
N LEU A 28 -0.76 9.96 12.35
CA LEU A 28 0.64 9.88 11.92
C LEU A 28 1.37 11.22 12.04
N THR A 29 0.69 12.31 11.68
CA THR A 29 1.29 13.65 11.61
C THR A 29 1.05 14.51 12.85
N ALA A 30 0.33 13.99 13.83
CA ALA A 30 -0.18 14.74 15.00
C ALA A 30 -1.04 15.95 14.59
N GLY A 31 -1.75 15.83 13.47
CA GLY A 31 -2.69 16.85 12.99
C GLY A 31 -4.14 16.47 13.26
N GLN A 32 -5.07 17.25 12.72
CA GLN A 32 -6.50 17.04 12.87
C GLN A 32 -7.20 16.99 11.50
N VAL A 33 -8.18 16.10 11.36
CA VAL A 33 -9.03 16.03 10.17
C VAL A 33 -10.10 17.14 10.27
N VAL A 34 -10.13 17.99 9.27
CA VAL A 34 -11.19 19.00 9.15
C VAL A 34 -12.35 18.38 8.39
N SER A 35 -13.47 18.22 9.07
CA SER A 35 -14.69 17.68 8.51
C SER A 35 -15.88 18.47 9.04
N THR A 36 -16.86 18.73 8.18
CA THR A 36 -18.13 19.34 8.57
C THR A 36 -18.88 18.49 9.60
N ASP A 37 -18.72 17.16 9.53
CA ASP A 37 -19.33 16.23 10.49
C ASP A 37 -18.73 16.39 11.90
N ALA A 38 -17.48 16.84 12.00
CA ALA A 38 -16.82 17.14 13.27
C ALA A 38 -17.06 18.58 13.76
N GLY A 39 -17.90 19.34 13.07
CA GLY A 39 -18.17 20.75 13.40
C GLY A 39 -17.00 21.70 13.12
N LEU A 40 -15.97 21.24 12.43
CA LEU A 40 -14.78 22.02 12.08
C LEU A 40 -14.94 22.61 10.68
N SER A 41 -14.78 23.93 10.56
CA SER A 41 -14.72 24.60 9.27
C SER A 41 -13.31 25.06 8.95
N LEU A 42 -12.98 25.11 7.64
CA LEU A 42 -11.69 25.59 7.18
C LEU A 42 -11.40 27.05 7.57
N GLU A 43 -12.44 27.84 7.84
CA GLU A 43 -12.33 29.25 8.20
C GLU A 43 -11.81 29.46 9.64
N ASN A 44 -12.05 28.48 10.51
CA ASN A 44 -11.70 28.55 11.93
C ASN A 44 -10.49 27.67 12.28
N MET A 45 -9.67 27.29 11.28
CA MET A 45 -8.48 26.50 11.53
C MET A 45 -7.33 27.33 12.12
N GLU A 46 -6.77 26.82 13.20
CA GLU A 46 -5.54 27.32 13.79
C GLU A 46 -4.32 26.54 13.26
N ILE A 47 -3.13 27.15 13.33
CA ILE A 47 -1.88 26.54 12.86
C ILE A 47 -1.57 25.28 13.68
N GLU A 48 -1.96 25.24 14.93
CA GLU A 48 -1.78 24.12 15.86
C GLU A 48 -2.53 22.84 15.43
N THR A 49 -3.57 22.97 14.62
CA THR A 49 -4.32 21.84 14.07
C THR A 49 -3.64 21.18 12.88
N LEU A 50 -2.64 21.85 12.29
CA LEU A 50 -1.86 21.32 11.19
C LEU A 50 -0.88 20.25 11.70
N GLY A 51 -0.85 19.12 11.02
CA GLY A 51 0.11 18.07 11.32
C GLY A 51 1.51 18.44 10.86
N THR A 52 2.51 17.69 11.35
CA THR A 52 3.91 17.85 11.00
C THR A 52 4.46 16.57 10.38
N ALA A 53 5.36 16.71 9.41
CA ALA A 53 6.03 15.60 8.80
C ALA A 53 7.51 15.91 8.58
N ARG A 54 8.37 14.89 8.77
CA ARG A 54 9.80 15.03 8.47
C ARG A 54 10.06 15.20 6.98
N ARG A 55 9.28 14.51 6.15
CA ARG A 55 9.38 14.56 4.70
C ARG A 55 8.07 14.20 4.03
N VAL A 56 7.71 14.96 3.01
CA VAL A 56 6.58 14.68 2.13
C VAL A 56 7.08 14.65 0.70
N ILE A 57 6.80 13.57 -0.02
CA ILE A 57 7.14 13.41 -1.44
C ILE A 57 5.82 13.27 -2.18
N VAL A 58 5.51 14.24 -3.03
CA VAL A 58 4.30 14.25 -3.84
C VAL A 58 4.65 13.88 -5.27
N GLY A 59 4.16 12.74 -5.71
CA GLY A 59 4.26 12.27 -7.09
C GLY A 59 2.90 12.33 -7.80
N LYS A 60 2.90 11.94 -9.06
CA LYS A 60 1.69 11.89 -9.89
C LYS A 60 0.73 10.80 -9.41
N GLU A 61 1.25 9.65 -9.06
CA GLU A 61 0.48 8.45 -8.71
C GLU A 61 0.36 8.24 -7.19
N ALA A 62 1.33 8.74 -6.41
CA ALA A 62 1.38 8.51 -4.98
C ALA A 62 1.95 9.69 -4.21
N THR A 63 1.50 9.84 -2.98
CA THR A 63 2.08 10.77 -2.00
C THR A 63 2.64 9.97 -0.84
N THR A 64 3.93 10.16 -0.55
CA THR A 64 4.61 9.51 0.58
C THR A 64 4.80 10.52 1.70
N ILE A 65 4.31 10.20 2.89
CA ILE A 65 4.44 11.02 4.09
C ILE A 65 5.28 10.25 5.11
N ILE A 66 6.37 10.85 5.57
CA ILE A 66 7.25 10.29 6.58
C ILE A 66 7.19 11.21 7.80
N SER A 67 6.65 10.69 8.89
CA SER A 67 6.52 11.43 10.15
C SER A 67 6.94 10.56 11.32
N ASP A 68 7.59 11.18 12.28
CA ASP A 68 7.93 10.61 13.59
C ASP A 68 7.22 11.38 14.72
N ALA A 69 6.24 12.20 14.37
CA ALA A 69 5.64 13.19 15.28
C ALA A 69 4.88 12.55 16.45
N ASN A 70 4.27 11.37 16.24
CA ASN A 70 3.39 10.77 17.25
C ASN A 70 3.45 9.23 17.26
N LYS A 71 4.60 8.69 17.63
CA LYS A 71 4.84 7.23 17.63
C LYS A 71 3.90 6.46 18.57
N GLU A 72 3.59 7.03 19.73
CA GLU A 72 2.71 6.38 20.71
C GLU A 72 1.27 6.27 20.20
N ALA A 73 0.73 7.36 19.63
CA ALA A 73 -0.60 7.32 19.07
C ALA A 73 -0.70 6.43 17.81
N VAL A 74 0.35 6.39 16.99
CA VAL A 74 0.45 5.46 15.86
C VAL A 74 0.43 4.01 16.36
N PHE A 75 1.18 3.69 17.41
CA PHE A 75 1.15 2.36 18.01
C PHE A 75 -0.24 2.00 18.54
N ALA A 76 -0.88 2.90 19.30
CA ALA A 76 -2.23 2.70 19.80
C ALA A 76 -3.25 2.51 18.65
N ARG A 77 -3.10 3.26 17.55
CA ARG A 77 -3.94 3.11 16.35
C ARG A 77 -3.72 1.76 15.67
N CYS A 78 -2.49 1.29 15.56
CA CYS A 78 -2.19 -0.04 15.03
C CYS A 78 -2.83 -1.14 15.87
N GLU A 79 -2.80 -1.06 17.20
CA GLU A 79 -3.47 -2.00 18.09
C GLU A 79 -5.00 -1.97 17.93
N GLN A 80 -5.58 -0.80 17.73
CA GLN A 80 -7.01 -0.66 17.43
C GLN A 80 -7.37 -1.35 16.10
N LEU A 81 -6.57 -1.17 15.06
CA LEU A 81 -6.78 -1.82 13.76
C LEU A 81 -6.63 -3.35 13.85
N ARG A 82 -5.69 -3.87 14.65
CA ARG A 82 -5.54 -5.31 14.89
C ARG A 82 -6.78 -5.91 15.55
N ARG A 83 -7.32 -5.25 16.58
CA ARG A 83 -8.57 -5.69 17.22
C ARG A 83 -9.76 -5.67 16.27
N GLN A 84 -9.85 -4.66 15.38
CA GLN A 84 -10.89 -4.64 14.36
C GLN A 84 -10.77 -5.81 13.38
N LEU A 85 -9.54 -6.21 13.00
CA LEU A 85 -9.29 -7.38 12.15
C LEU A 85 -9.85 -8.68 12.74
N GLU A 86 -9.79 -8.85 14.05
CA GLU A 86 -10.29 -10.05 14.74
C GLU A 86 -11.82 -10.13 14.73
N THR A 87 -12.51 -8.99 14.72
CA THR A 87 -13.97 -8.91 14.82
C THR A 87 -14.71 -8.88 13.49
N LEU A 88 -14.01 -8.70 12.38
CA LEU A 88 -14.62 -8.65 11.06
C LEU A 88 -14.78 -10.03 10.45
N ASP A 89 -15.92 -10.27 9.78
CA ASP A 89 -16.17 -11.50 9.03
C ASP A 89 -15.82 -11.36 7.54
N SER A 90 -15.94 -10.16 6.97
CA SER A 90 -15.69 -9.89 5.56
C SER A 90 -14.21 -9.93 5.21
N THR A 91 -13.83 -10.85 4.32
CA THR A 91 -12.45 -10.98 3.80
C THR A 91 -11.97 -9.69 3.14
N TYR A 92 -12.82 -9.02 2.39
CA TYR A 92 -12.51 -7.76 1.71
C TYR A 92 -12.22 -6.62 2.70
N GLU A 93 -12.99 -6.51 3.77
CA GLU A 93 -12.75 -5.48 4.79
C GLU A 93 -11.49 -5.78 5.60
N LYS A 94 -11.23 -7.06 5.89
CA LYS A 94 -9.97 -7.49 6.51
C LYS A 94 -8.76 -7.05 5.70
N GLU A 95 -8.78 -7.30 4.39
CA GLU A 95 -7.72 -6.88 3.48
C GLU A 95 -7.48 -5.36 3.53
N LYS A 96 -8.55 -4.56 3.52
CA LYS A 96 -8.44 -3.09 3.58
C LYS A 96 -7.90 -2.58 4.91
N ILE A 97 -8.22 -3.22 6.03
CA ILE A 97 -7.62 -2.88 7.33
C ILE A 97 -6.16 -3.34 7.38
N GLN A 98 -5.81 -4.49 6.81
CA GLN A 98 -4.42 -4.92 6.70
C GLN A 98 -3.57 -3.95 5.88
N GLU A 99 -4.08 -3.44 4.75
CA GLU A 99 -3.40 -2.39 3.98
C GLU A 99 -3.12 -1.13 4.82
N ARG A 100 -4.10 -0.67 5.60
CA ARG A 100 -3.95 0.49 6.49
C ARG A 100 -2.93 0.23 7.59
N LEU A 101 -3.02 -0.93 8.22
CA LEU A 101 -2.07 -1.36 9.27
C LEU A 101 -0.64 -1.41 8.72
N ALA A 102 -0.44 -1.99 7.53
CA ALA A 102 0.86 -2.05 6.88
C ALA A 102 1.45 -0.66 6.59
N LYS A 103 0.61 0.29 6.14
CA LYS A 103 1.03 1.67 5.89
C LYS A 103 1.43 2.42 7.16
N LEU A 104 0.74 2.16 8.27
CA LEU A 104 1.05 2.81 9.56
C LEU A 104 2.24 2.17 10.28
N SER A 105 2.32 0.83 10.29
CA SER A 105 3.31 0.09 11.08
C SER A 105 4.61 -0.16 10.32
N GLY A 106 4.57 -0.25 8.99
CA GLY A 106 5.67 -0.75 8.17
C GLY A 106 6.80 0.24 7.93
N GLY A 107 6.60 1.52 8.17
CA GLY A 107 7.56 2.56 7.78
C GLY A 107 7.72 2.69 6.26
N VAL A 108 8.56 3.61 5.82
CA VAL A 108 8.88 3.85 4.41
C VAL A 108 10.38 3.69 4.17
N ALA A 109 10.75 2.68 3.38
CA ALA A 109 12.11 2.54 2.88
C ALA A 109 12.29 3.36 1.60
N VAL A 110 13.35 4.14 1.53
CA VAL A 110 13.69 4.94 0.34
C VAL A 110 14.97 4.39 -0.28
N ILE A 111 14.84 3.75 -1.44
CA ILE A 111 15.98 3.27 -2.23
C ILE A 111 16.40 4.39 -3.19
N LYS A 112 17.59 4.95 -2.96
CA LYS A 112 18.15 5.97 -3.85
C LYS A 112 18.89 5.30 -5.00
N VAL A 113 18.49 5.60 -6.22
CA VAL A 113 19.09 5.08 -7.45
C VAL A 113 19.90 6.16 -8.13
N GLY A 114 21.11 5.84 -8.56
CA GLY A 114 21.96 6.72 -9.34
C GLY A 114 22.70 5.93 -10.42
N ALA A 115 23.10 6.61 -11.49
CA ALA A 115 23.91 6.08 -12.57
C ALA A 115 24.71 7.21 -13.26
N ALA A 116 25.64 6.85 -14.12
CA ALA A 116 26.44 7.81 -14.86
C ALA A 116 25.64 8.55 -15.96
N THR A 117 24.60 7.91 -16.50
CA THR A 117 23.71 8.47 -17.52
C THR A 117 22.24 8.37 -17.11
N GLU A 118 21.40 9.24 -17.68
CA GLU A 118 19.96 9.24 -17.42
C GLU A 118 19.29 7.93 -17.88
N THR A 119 19.72 7.39 -19.02
CA THR A 119 19.19 6.14 -19.57
C THR A 119 19.51 4.97 -18.64
N GLU A 120 20.75 4.87 -18.15
CA GLU A 120 21.16 3.83 -17.21
C GLU A 120 20.42 3.97 -15.87
N MET A 121 20.19 5.20 -15.41
CA MET A 121 19.43 5.45 -14.19
C MET A 121 17.98 4.99 -14.32
N LYS A 122 17.35 5.23 -15.48
CA LYS A 122 15.99 4.76 -15.78
C LYS A 122 15.93 3.23 -15.82
N ASP A 123 16.90 2.56 -16.46
CA ASP A 123 16.96 1.09 -16.52
C ASP A 123 17.11 0.49 -15.13
N ARG A 124 18.03 1.00 -14.30
CA ARG A 124 18.19 0.56 -12.90
C ARG A 124 16.93 0.78 -12.07
N LYS A 125 16.24 1.90 -12.27
CA LYS A 125 14.99 2.19 -11.57
C LYS A 125 13.92 1.16 -11.93
N LEU A 126 13.73 0.85 -13.22
CA LEU A 126 12.77 -0.15 -13.68
C LEU A 126 13.08 -1.54 -13.11
N ARG A 127 14.35 -1.96 -13.11
CA ARG A 127 14.75 -3.25 -12.51
C ARG A 127 14.48 -3.31 -11.02
N LEU A 128 14.66 -2.21 -10.29
CA LEU A 128 14.33 -2.14 -8.87
C LEU A 128 12.83 -2.16 -8.63
N GLU A 129 12.04 -1.49 -9.46
CA GLU A 129 10.56 -1.53 -9.40
C GLU A 129 10.06 -2.97 -9.62
N ASP A 130 10.61 -3.69 -10.61
CA ASP A 130 10.31 -5.10 -10.86
C ASP A 130 10.66 -5.98 -9.65
N ALA A 131 11.86 -5.82 -9.10
CA ALA A 131 12.28 -6.58 -7.92
C ALA A 131 11.38 -6.31 -6.69
N VAL A 132 10.96 -5.08 -6.47
CA VAL A 132 10.05 -4.71 -5.39
C VAL A 132 8.67 -5.34 -5.61
N ASN A 133 8.15 -5.30 -6.84
CA ASN A 133 6.85 -5.89 -7.17
C ASN A 133 6.87 -7.40 -7.03
N ALA A 134 7.92 -8.07 -7.52
CA ALA A 134 8.11 -9.52 -7.34
C ALA A 134 8.22 -9.91 -5.86
N THR A 135 8.92 -9.10 -5.06
CA THR A 135 9.05 -9.35 -3.61
C THR A 135 7.71 -9.19 -2.89
N LYS A 136 6.90 -8.19 -3.25
CA LYS A 136 5.56 -8.03 -2.69
C LYS A 136 4.67 -9.22 -3.02
N ALA A 137 4.63 -9.64 -4.29
CA ALA A 137 3.87 -10.81 -4.71
C ALA A 137 4.33 -12.08 -3.97
N ALA A 138 5.64 -12.25 -3.79
CA ALA A 138 6.21 -13.39 -3.05
C ALA A 138 5.81 -13.40 -1.56
N VAL A 139 5.67 -12.23 -0.93
CA VAL A 139 5.20 -12.11 0.46
C VAL A 139 3.71 -12.41 0.58
N GLU A 140 2.91 -12.01 -0.40
CA GLU A 140 1.45 -12.18 -0.39
C GLU A 140 1.02 -13.60 -0.81
N GLU A 141 1.64 -14.17 -1.85
CA GLU A 141 1.21 -15.42 -2.49
C GLU A 141 2.18 -16.58 -2.30
N GLY A 142 3.39 -16.34 -1.79
CA GLY A 142 4.44 -17.34 -1.68
C GLY A 142 5.30 -17.45 -2.95
N ILE A 143 6.13 -18.49 -2.99
CA ILE A 143 7.08 -18.73 -4.07
C ILE A 143 7.02 -20.17 -4.56
N VAL A 144 7.34 -20.36 -5.85
CA VAL A 144 7.53 -21.66 -6.48
C VAL A 144 8.86 -21.67 -7.23
N PRO A 145 9.45 -22.85 -7.53
CA PRO A 145 10.65 -22.94 -8.37
C PRO A 145 10.45 -22.25 -9.73
N GLY A 146 11.39 -21.39 -10.10
CA GLY A 146 11.36 -20.63 -11.34
C GLY A 146 11.96 -21.39 -12.53
N GLY A 147 12.18 -20.67 -13.64
CA GLY A 147 12.83 -21.21 -14.84
C GLY A 147 12.03 -22.28 -15.57
N GLY A 148 10.72 -22.36 -15.38
CA GLY A 148 9.86 -23.39 -15.96
C GLY A 148 9.87 -24.74 -15.20
N ALA A 149 10.66 -24.86 -14.14
CA ALA A 149 10.78 -26.11 -13.38
C ALA A 149 9.44 -26.58 -12.79
N THR A 150 8.67 -25.67 -12.19
CA THR A 150 7.35 -25.99 -11.63
C THR A 150 6.38 -26.49 -12.70
N LEU A 151 6.29 -25.82 -13.85
CA LEU A 151 5.40 -26.23 -14.94
C LEU A 151 5.81 -27.59 -15.52
N THR A 152 7.12 -27.83 -15.68
CA THR A 152 7.64 -29.14 -16.14
C THR A 152 7.34 -30.25 -15.14
N HIS A 153 7.43 -29.96 -13.84
CA HIS A 153 7.13 -30.94 -12.79
C HIS A 153 5.64 -31.30 -12.78
N ILE A 154 4.76 -30.32 -12.90
CA ILE A 154 3.31 -30.52 -12.88
C ILE A 154 2.79 -31.13 -14.18
N SER A 155 3.50 -31.00 -15.31
CA SER A 155 3.00 -31.45 -16.62
C SER A 155 2.65 -32.94 -16.65
N GLY A 156 3.42 -33.78 -15.94
CA GLY A 156 3.12 -35.21 -15.82
C GLY A 156 1.83 -35.50 -15.09
N GLU A 157 1.65 -34.87 -13.93
CA GLU A 157 0.44 -35.00 -13.10
C GLU A 157 -0.80 -34.44 -13.80
N LEU A 158 -0.63 -33.33 -14.54
CA LEU A 158 -1.71 -32.72 -15.32
C LEU A 158 -2.20 -33.67 -16.42
N LEU A 159 -1.30 -34.33 -17.12
CA LEU A 159 -1.67 -35.29 -18.17
C LEU A 159 -2.36 -36.55 -17.61
N GLU A 160 -1.96 -37.04 -16.45
CA GLU A 160 -2.64 -38.15 -15.78
C GLU A 160 -4.04 -37.71 -15.33
N TRP A 161 -4.14 -36.59 -14.66
CA TRP A 161 -5.44 -36.01 -14.24
C TRP A 161 -6.37 -35.74 -15.43
N ALA A 162 -5.84 -35.22 -16.55
CA ALA A 162 -6.61 -34.91 -17.75
C ALA A 162 -7.21 -36.18 -18.36
N ARG A 163 -6.44 -37.29 -18.42
CA ARG A 163 -6.93 -38.59 -18.93
C ARG A 163 -8.04 -39.17 -18.09
N GLU A 164 -8.05 -38.90 -16.79
CA GLU A 164 -9.07 -39.43 -15.87
C GLU A 164 -10.35 -38.55 -15.81
N ASN A 165 -10.22 -37.26 -16.10
CA ASN A 165 -11.28 -36.30 -15.83
C ASN A 165 -11.83 -35.56 -17.04
N LEU A 166 -11.15 -35.59 -18.19
CA LEU A 166 -11.55 -34.86 -19.40
C LEU A 166 -12.03 -35.80 -20.52
N PHE A 167 -13.00 -35.33 -21.30
CA PHE A 167 -13.49 -36.02 -22.49
C PHE A 167 -12.57 -35.79 -23.70
N GLU A 168 -12.77 -36.58 -24.76
CA GLU A 168 -11.87 -36.63 -25.93
C GLU A 168 -11.49 -35.26 -26.50
N ASP A 169 -12.44 -34.38 -26.70
CA ASP A 169 -12.20 -33.04 -27.26
C ASP A 169 -11.49 -32.10 -26.27
N GLU A 170 -11.73 -32.21 -24.99
CA GLU A 170 -11.08 -31.45 -23.93
C GLU A 170 -9.66 -31.92 -23.67
N LEU A 171 -9.42 -33.24 -23.83
CA LEU A 171 -8.08 -33.85 -23.66
C LEU A 171 -7.10 -33.34 -24.71
N ILE A 172 -7.57 -32.95 -25.91
CA ILE A 172 -6.72 -32.40 -26.98
C ILE A 172 -6.23 -31.00 -26.59
N GLY A 173 -6.98 -30.28 -25.79
CA GLY A 173 -6.64 -28.92 -25.33
C GLY A 173 -5.77 -28.86 -24.08
N ALA A 174 -5.65 -29.93 -23.35
CA ALA A 174 -4.87 -30.02 -22.10
C ALA A 174 -3.40 -30.45 -22.37
#